data_242244a470822cfe587554778f6b8938
#
_entry.id   242244a470822cfe587554778f6b8938
#
_cell.length_a   1.000
_cell.length_b   1.000
_cell.length_c   1.000
_cell.angle_alpha   90.00
_cell.angle_beta   90.00
_cell.angle_gamma   90.00
#
_symmetry.space_group_name_H-M   'P 1'
#
loop_
_entity.id
_entity.type
_entity.pdbx_description
1 polymer ?
#
loop_
_entity_poly.entity_id
_entity_poly.type
_entity_poly.pdbx_seq_one_letter_code
_entity_poly.pdbx_strand_id
1 'polypeptide(L)'
;ARHLSRFHMPNETRAFSLDGYMGAVTNGKPASAMSFIENASAQKSFAAGAAGTDPEPDGVKAAFVEKLMPIAKEIGAAAGLNPIAIVAQAALETGWGRHTPGGSNLFGIKAGGSWKGGSVSAMSPEERNGRMSMERSSFRAYSGIRESMQDYADLITGNSRYAKAANAGSVDEYFEELQKAGYATDSRYAEKLKGIVRSGAFEGYI
;
A
#
# COMPACT_ATOMS: atom_id res chain seq x y z
N ALA A 1 36.25 7.69 -25.36
CA ALA A 1 35.31 6.71 -24.80
C ALA A 1 34.95 7.17 -23.38
N ARG A 2 33.77 7.78 -23.20
CA ARG A 2 33.27 8.16 -21.86
C ARG A 2 32.32 7.04 -21.41
N HIS A 3 32.74 6.37 -20.33
CA HIS A 3 31.96 5.36 -19.63
C HIS A 3 30.74 6.05 -18.99
N LEU A 4 29.56 5.83 -19.50
CA LEU A 4 28.30 6.17 -18.82
C LEU A 4 28.10 5.12 -17.72
N SER A 5 28.43 5.49 -16.50
CA SER A 5 28.05 4.73 -15.31
C SER A 5 26.54 4.60 -15.29
N ARG A 6 26.00 3.40 -15.48
CA ARG A 6 24.61 3.08 -15.17
C ARG A 6 24.42 3.33 -13.68
N PHE A 7 23.73 4.39 -13.35
CA PHE A 7 23.19 4.58 -12.01
C PHE A 7 22.22 3.44 -11.73
N HIS A 8 22.70 2.45 -11.01
CA HIS A 8 21.88 1.43 -10.39
C HIS A 8 21.18 2.12 -9.21
N MET A 9 19.94 2.57 -9.41
CA MET A 9 19.14 3.09 -8.31
C MET A 9 18.87 1.93 -7.35
N PRO A 10 19.18 2.09 -6.06
CA PRO A 10 18.90 1.04 -5.09
C PRO A 10 17.39 0.78 -5.01
N ASN A 11 17.05 -0.45 -4.66
CA ASN A 11 15.71 -1.03 -4.56
C ASN A 11 14.80 -0.37 -3.48
N GLU A 12 15.05 0.90 -3.16
CA GLU A 12 14.56 1.61 -1.98
C GLU A 12 13.14 2.19 -2.12
N THR A 13 12.54 2.14 -3.33
CA THR A 13 11.25 2.78 -3.62
C THR A 13 10.15 1.80 -4.06
N ARG A 14 10.32 0.50 -3.84
CA ARG A 14 9.25 -0.46 -4.10
C ARG A 14 8.35 -0.57 -2.88
N ALA A 15 7.07 -0.29 -3.07
CA ALA A 15 6.06 -0.60 -2.08
C ALA A 15 5.91 -2.12 -1.92
N PHE A 16 5.54 -2.54 -0.73
CA PHE A 16 5.25 -3.92 -0.40
C PHE A 16 3.78 -4.22 -0.72
N SER A 17 3.51 -5.25 -1.53
CA SER A 17 2.16 -5.77 -1.76
C SER A 17 1.93 -7.01 -0.90
N LEU A 18 0.87 -6.99 -0.10
CA LEU A 18 0.46 -8.10 0.76
C LEU A 18 -0.01 -9.34 -0.01
N ASP A 19 -0.34 -9.19 -1.29
CA ASP A 19 -0.79 -10.32 -2.10
C ASP A 19 0.30 -11.37 -2.36
N GLY A 20 1.56 -10.99 -2.37
CA GLY A 20 2.68 -11.95 -2.36
C GLY A 20 2.75 -12.77 -1.08
N TYR A 21 2.17 -12.26 0.01
CA TYR A 21 2.10 -12.95 1.30
C TYR A 21 1.02 -14.02 1.36
N MET A 22 -0.15 -13.77 0.74
CA MET A 22 -1.27 -14.72 0.77
C MET A 22 -1.05 -15.95 -0.14
N GLY A 23 -0.20 -15.83 -1.18
CA GLY A 23 0.17 -16.96 -2.04
C GLY A 23 1.18 -17.93 -1.44
N ALA A 24 1.94 -17.50 -0.42
CA ALA A 24 3.00 -18.30 0.18
C ALA A 24 2.53 -19.18 1.38
N VAL A 25 1.28 -19.04 1.83
CA VAL A 25 0.78 -19.68 3.06
C VAL A 25 0.08 -21.04 2.82
N THR A 26 0.02 -21.52 1.58
CA THR A 26 -0.77 -22.73 1.26
C THR A 26 -0.03 -24.07 1.46
N ASN A 27 1.24 -24.09 1.86
CA ASN A 27 1.95 -25.35 2.10
C ASN A 27 2.93 -25.27 3.27
N GLY A 28 2.44 -25.17 4.49
CA GLY A 28 3.25 -25.39 5.68
C GLY A 28 2.72 -24.61 6.89
N LYS A 29 2.61 -25.29 8.04
CA LYS A 29 2.13 -24.75 9.32
C LYS A 29 2.62 -23.31 9.57
N PRO A 30 1.75 -22.39 10.04
CA PRO A 30 2.14 -21.02 10.32
C PRO A 30 3.12 -21.01 11.50
N ALA A 31 4.38 -20.76 11.23
CA ALA A 31 5.31 -20.36 12.27
C ALA A 31 4.99 -18.91 12.67
N SER A 32 4.38 -18.79 13.85
CA SER A 32 4.13 -17.56 14.62
C SER A 32 3.54 -16.35 13.87
N ALA A 33 2.25 -16.43 13.57
CA ALA A 33 1.36 -15.27 13.52
C ALA A 33 1.27 -14.53 14.89
N MET A 34 1.95 -14.99 15.92
CA MET A 34 1.85 -14.46 17.28
C MET A 34 2.62 -13.16 17.55
N SER A 35 3.61 -12.79 16.75
CA SER A 35 4.31 -11.52 16.98
C SER A 35 3.62 -10.30 16.37
N PHE A 36 2.55 -10.51 15.57
CA PHE A 36 1.71 -9.42 15.06
C PHE A 36 0.59 -8.99 16.01
N ILE A 37 0.32 -9.75 17.06
CA ILE A 37 -0.82 -9.54 17.96
C ILE A 37 -0.47 -8.60 19.14
N GLU A 38 0.78 -8.40 19.48
CA GLU A 38 1.17 -7.54 20.61
C GLU A 38 1.08 -6.03 20.36
N ASN A 39 0.89 -5.58 19.11
CA ASN A 39 0.58 -4.17 18.81
C ASN A 39 -0.91 -3.91 18.57
N ALA A 40 -1.79 -4.82 18.98
CA ALA A 40 -3.24 -4.71 18.83
C ALA A 40 -3.90 -3.58 19.65
N SER A 41 -3.16 -2.88 20.50
CA SER A 41 -3.72 -1.78 21.32
C SER A 41 -4.03 -0.51 20.51
N ALA A 42 -3.47 -0.34 19.31
CA ALA A 42 -3.81 0.76 18.41
C ALA A 42 -4.95 0.42 17.43
N GLN A 43 -5.35 -0.85 17.34
CA GLN A 43 -6.43 -1.31 16.45
C GLN A 43 -7.84 -1.12 17.01
N LYS A 44 -7.98 -0.65 18.25
CA LYS A 44 -9.32 -0.45 18.89
C LYS A 44 -10.14 0.71 18.33
N SER A 45 -9.60 1.53 17.45
CA SER A 45 -10.35 2.67 16.91
C SER A 45 -11.15 2.35 15.63
N PHE A 46 -11.02 1.16 15.04
CA PHE A 46 -11.85 0.72 13.91
C PHE A 46 -13.12 -0.07 14.34
N ALA A 47 -13.16 -0.57 15.56
CA ALA A 47 -14.21 -1.48 16.04
C ALA A 47 -15.15 -0.88 17.11
N ALA A 48 -15.07 0.41 17.43
CA ALA A 48 -15.92 1.02 18.44
C ALA A 48 -17.18 1.65 17.82
N GLY A 49 -18.09 0.82 17.33
CA GLY A 49 -19.35 1.34 16.78
C GLY A 49 -20.48 0.34 16.54
N ALA A 50 -20.35 -0.93 16.90
CA ALA A 50 -21.50 -1.85 16.88
C ALA A 50 -21.28 -3.02 17.81
N ALA A 51 -22.11 -3.14 18.84
CA ALA A 51 -22.19 -4.33 19.67
C ALA A 51 -22.83 -5.47 18.85
N GLY A 52 -22.09 -6.56 18.61
CA GLY A 52 -22.68 -7.88 18.52
C GLY A 52 -22.84 -8.57 17.18
N THR A 53 -22.26 -8.10 16.08
CA THR A 53 -22.07 -8.93 14.88
C THR A 53 -20.74 -8.57 14.21
N ASP A 54 -19.94 -9.56 13.80
CA ASP A 54 -18.81 -9.28 12.92
C ASP A 54 -19.34 -8.55 11.67
N PRO A 55 -18.80 -7.37 11.31
CA PRO A 55 -19.30 -6.66 10.15
C PRO A 55 -19.14 -7.53 8.91
N GLU A 56 -20.20 -7.62 8.11
CA GLU A 56 -20.16 -8.28 6.80
C GLU A 56 -18.93 -7.79 6.02
N PRO A 57 -18.24 -8.64 5.23
CA PRO A 57 -17.06 -8.24 4.48
C PRO A 57 -17.23 -6.96 3.67
N ASP A 58 -18.42 -6.72 3.13
CA ASP A 58 -18.75 -5.51 2.36
C ASP A 58 -18.89 -4.27 3.25
N GLY A 59 -19.41 -4.40 4.47
CA GLY A 59 -19.46 -3.31 5.44
C GLY A 59 -18.08 -2.83 5.87
N VAL A 60 -17.11 -3.74 6.02
CA VAL A 60 -15.71 -3.37 6.33
C VAL A 60 -15.09 -2.59 5.18
N LYS A 61 -15.32 -3.01 3.93
CA LYS A 61 -14.81 -2.31 2.75
C LYS A 61 -15.39 -0.90 2.61
N ALA A 62 -16.71 -0.78 2.76
CA ALA A 62 -17.39 0.51 2.70
C ALA A 62 -16.89 1.47 3.80
N ALA A 63 -16.78 1.01 5.04
CA ALA A 63 -16.25 1.81 6.15
C ALA A 63 -14.79 2.24 5.93
N PHE A 64 -13.96 1.39 5.33
CA PHE A 64 -12.59 1.74 4.96
C PHE A 64 -12.56 2.87 3.94
N VAL A 65 -13.35 2.76 2.86
CA VAL A 65 -13.45 3.80 1.83
C VAL A 65 -13.98 5.10 2.41
N GLU A 66 -15.08 5.05 3.15
CA GLU A 66 -15.70 6.23 3.79
C GLU A 66 -14.71 6.98 4.69
N LYS A 67 -13.92 6.26 5.46
CA LYS A 67 -12.90 6.85 6.34
C LYS A 67 -11.76 7.53 5.58
N LEU A 68 -11.27 6.92 4.50
CA LEU A 68 -10.09 7.40 3.80
C LEU A 68 -10.39 8.43 2.72
N MET A 69 -11.57 8.35 2.09
CA MET A 69 -11.93 9.16 0.93
C MET A 69 -11.87 10.67 1.17
N PRO A 70 -12.33 11.24 2.30
CA PRO A 70 -12.20 12.67 2.55
C PRO A 70 -10.75 13.16 2.50
N ILE A 71 -9.83 12.41 3.13
CA ILE A 71 -8.39 12.73 3.15
C ILE A 71 -7.79 12.55 1.74
N ALA A 72 -8.17 11.48 1.05
CA ALA A 72 -7.70 11.21 -0.30
C ALA A 72 -8.16 12.29 -1.31
N LYS A 73 -9.38 12.84 -1.14
CA LYS A 73 -9.86 13.95 -1.98
C LYS A 73 -9.03 15.22 -1.78
N GLU A 74 -8.70 15.59 -0.55
CA GLU A 74 -7.88 16.76 -0.25
C GLU A 74 -6.46 16.62 -0.83
N ILE A 75 -5.80 15.50 -0.52
CA ILE A 75 -4.43 15.23 -0.97
C ILE A 75 -4.37 15.04 -2.48
N GLY A 76 -5.32 14.29 -3.04
CA GLY A 76 -5.42 14.05 -4.47
C GLY A 76 -5.62 15.34 -5.25
N ALA A 77 -6.48 16.24 -4.79
CA ALA A 77 -6.70 17.56 -5.40
C ALA A 77 -5.41 18.40 -5.39
N ALA A 78 -4.66 18.39 -4.30
CA ALA A 78 -3.40 19.13 -4.19
C ALA A 78 -2.28 18.52 -5.06
N ALA A 79 -2.24 17.19 -5.20
CA ALA A 79 -1.19 16.47 -5.91
C ALA A 79 -1.53 16.15 -7.37
N GLY A 80 -2.75 16.40 -7.83
CA GLY A 80 -3.22 16.01 -9.16
C GLY A 80 -3.46 14.50 -9.31
N LEU A 81 -3.72 13.80 -8.21
CA LEU A 81 -3.96 12.34 -8.20
C LEU A 81 -5.44 12.03 -7.97
N ASN A 82 -5.93 10.96 -8.60
CA ASN A 82 -7.30 10.52 -8.40
C ASN A 82 -7.49 9.91 -7.00
N PRO A 83 -8.42 10.41 -6.16
CA PRO A 83 -8.63 9.91 -4.80
C PRO A 83 -9.09 8.44 -4.75
N ILE A 84 -9.84 7.97 -5.76
CA ILE A 84 -10.25 6.56 -5.86
C ILE A 84 -9.02 5.68 -6.03
N ALA A 85 -8.05 6.09 -6.85
CA ALA A 85 -6.81 5.35 -7.05
C ALA A 85 -6.00 5.26 -5.75
N ILE A 86 -5.89 6.36 -5.00
CA ILE A 86 -5.19 6.40 -3.70
C ILE A 86 -5.82 5.40 -2.72
N VAL A 87 -7.16 5.45 -2.57
CA VAL A 87 -7.87 4.57 -1.62
C VAL A 87 -7.84 3.12 -2.06
N ALA A 88 -7.95 2.83 -3.36
CA ALA A 88 -7.87 1.46 -3.89
C ALA A 88 -6.50 0.82 -3.62
N GLN A 89 -5.41 1.59 -3.79
CA GLN A 89 -4.08 1.10 -3.42
C GLN A 89 -3.95 0.85 -1.91
N ALA A 90 -4.41 1.79 -1.08
CA ALA A 90 -4.42 1.59 0.36
C ALA A 90 -5.22 0.33 0.76
N ALA A 91 -6.35 0.06 0.09
CA ALA A 91 -7.14 -1.15 0.31
C ALA A 91 -6.37 -2.43 -0.05
N LEU A 92 -5.69 -2.45 -1.20
CA LEU A 92 -4.88 -3.59 -1.63
C LEU A 92 -3.70 -3.83 -0.69
N GLU A 93 -2.92 -2.79 -0.41
CA GLU A 93 -1.68 -2.88 0.37
C GLU A 93 -1.92 -3.26 1.83
N THR A 94 -3.07 -2.90 2.39
CA THR A 94 -3.40 -3.17 3.79
C THR A 94 -4.41 -4.29 4.00
N GLY A 95 -4.93 -4.89 2.92
CA GLY A 95 -6.06 -5.81 3.02
C GLY A 95 -7.27 -5.15 3.70
N TRP A 96 -7.66 -3.96 3.23
CA TRP A 96 -8.74 -3.16 3.79
C TRP A 96 -8.48 -2.71 5.25
N GLY A 97 -7.25 -2.35 5.56
CA GLY A 97 -6.84 -1.84 6.86
C GLY A 97 -6.50 -2.90 7.91
N ARG A 98 -6.56 -4.19 7.55
CA ARG A 98 -6.23 -5.29 8.49
C ARG A 98 -4.75 -5.39 8.83
N HIS A 99 -3.89 -4.94 7.93
CA HIS A 99 -2.43 -5.06 8.06
C HIS A 99 -1.76 -3.74 7.66
N THR A 100 -1.35 -2.94 8.65
CA THR A 100 -0.64 -1.68 8.42
C THR A 100 0.67 -1.67 9.19
N PRO A 101 1.82 -1.80 8.52
CA PRO A 101 3.10 -1.67 9.19
C PRO A 101 3.18 -0.33 9.95
N GLY A 102 3.61 -0.37 11.23
CA GLY A 102 3.66 0.83 12.06
C GLY A 102 2.33 1.52 12.34
N GLY A 103 1.21 0.82 12.10
CA GLY A 103 -0.15 1.31 12.41
C GLY A 103 -0.72 2.34 11.43
N SER A 104 0.09 2.99 10.61
CA SER A 104 -0.37 4.06 9.71
C SER A 104 0.22 4.04 8.31
N ASN A 105 1.14 3.13 8.00
CA ASN A 105 1.73 2.99 6.67
C ASN A 105 0.77 2.25 5.73
N LEU A 106 -0.06 3.00 5.03
CA LEU A 106 -1.12 2.47 4.16
C LEU A 106 -0.62 1.89 2.83
N PHE A 107 0.61 2.20 2.43
CA PHE A 107 1.14 1.88 1.10
C PHE A 107 2.37 0.98 1.15
N GLY A 108 2.70 0.44 2.31
CA GLY A 108 3.85 -0.45 2.48
C GLY A 108 5.19 0.18 2.08
N ILE A 109 5.33 1.50 2.24
CA ILE A 109 6.54 2.22 1.81
C ILE A 109 7.70 1.86 2.73
N LYS A 110 8.79 1.35 2.15
CA LYS A 110 10.01 1.01 2.89
C LYS A 110 10.78 2.26 3.29
N ALA A 111 11.40 2.22 4.48
CA ALA A 111 12.33 3.24 4.93
C ALA A 111 13.70 2.98 4.29
N GLY A 112 13.98 3.67 3.18
CA GLY A 112 15.29 3.65 2.53
C GLY A 112 16.31 4.55 3.22
N GLY A 113 17.56 4.54 2.74
CA GLY A 113 18.66 5.31 3.35
C GLY A 113 18.45 6.83 3.38
N SER A 114 17.62 7.37 2.50
CA SER A 114 17.24 8.78 2.46
C SER A 114 16.15 9.17 3.45
N TRP A 115 15.39 8.19 3.97
CA TRP A 115 14.31 8.44 4.92
C TRP A 115 14.84 8.90 6.28
N LYS A 116 14.33 10.03 6.77
CA LYS A 116 14.75 10.65 8.05
C LYS A 116 13.70 10.55 9.15
N GLY A 117 12.49 10.05 8.81
CA GLY A 117 11.40 9.86 9.77
C GLY A 117 11.54 8.57 10.58
N GLY A 118 10.55 8.28 11.40
CA GLY A 118 10.45 7.03 12.15
C GLY A 118 10.34 5.80 11.24
N SER A 119 10.78 4.66 11.74
CA SER A 119 10.62 3.41 11.01
C SER A 119 10.27 2.26 11.93
N VAL A 120 9.60 1.25 11.37
CA VAL A 120 9.30 -0.02 12.04
C VAL A 120 9.84 -1.18 11.24
N SER A 121 10.32 -2.19 11.94
CA SER A 121 10.82 -3.43 11.34
C SER A 121 9.69 -4.45 11.25
N ALA A 122 9.46 -5.01 10.08
CA ALA A 122 8.50 -6.09 9.87
C ALA A 122 9.07 -7.14 8.92
N MET A 123 8.55 -8.36 8.99
CA MET A 123 8.87 -9.40 8.02
C MET A 123 8.13 -9.11 6.72
N SER A 124 8.83 -9.17 5.60
CA SER A 124 8.25 -9.01 4.27
C SER A 124 8.81 -10.06 3.31
N PRO A 125 8.01 -10.54 2.34
CA PRO A 125 8.54 -11.37 1.28
C PRO A 125 9.45 -10.55 0.36
N GLU A 126 10.64 -11.02 0.16
CA GLU A 126 11.62 -10.44 -0.75
C GLU A 126 12.01 -11.45 -1.82
N GLU A 127 12.09 -10.99 -3.04
CA GLU A 127 12.60 -11.79 -4.14
C GLU A 127 14.08 -11.46 -4.38
N ARG A 128 14.93 -12.48 -4.25
CA ARG A 128 16.34 -12.41 -4.64
C ARG A 128 16.69 -13.54 -5.58
N ASN A 129 17.16 -13.20 -6.77
CA ASN A 129 17.57 -14.18 -7.78
C ASN A 129 16.47 -15.22 -8.11
N GLY A 130 15.21 -14.78 -8.24
CA GLY A 130 14.05 -15.63 -8.52
C GLY A 130 13.58 -16.49 -7.34
N ARG A 131 14.12 -16.28 -6.13
CA ARG A 131 13.69 -16.97 -4.91
C ARG A 131 12.99 -16.01 -3.97
N MET A 132 11.82 -16.42 -3.50
CA MET A 132 11.10 -15.71 -2.45
C MET A 132 11.63 -16.14 -1.08
N SER A 133 11.94 -15.16 -0.24
CA SER A 133 12.32 -15.37 1.17
C SER A 133 11.62 -14.34 2.04
N MET A 134 11.35 -14.72 3.30
CA MET A 134 10.86 -13.77 4.30
C MET A 134 12.07 -13.08 4.91
N GLU A 135 12.19 -11.77 4.68
CA GLU A 135 13.28 -10.97 5.21
C GLU A 135 12.73 -9.85 6.12
N ARG A 136 13.56 -9.42 7.05
CA ARG A 136 13.23 -8.28 7.90
C ARG A 136 13.47 -7.00 7.10
N SER A 137 12.40 -6.27 6.81
CA SER A 137 12.45 -4.97 6.14
C SER A 137 12.07 -3.84 7.10
N SER A 138 12.62 -2.66 6.85
CA SER A 138 12.26 -1.43 7.56
C SER A 138 11.21 -0.67 6.75
N PHE A 139 10.10 -0.33 7.38
CA PHE A 139 9.01 0.43 6.79
C PHE A 139 8.93 1.81 7.41
N ARG A 140 8.51 2.81 6.63
CA ARG A 140 8.27 4.17 7.14
C ARG A 140 7.16 4.13 8.19
N ALA A 141 7.35 4.84 9.29
CA ALA A 141 6.35 5.02 10.33
C ALA A 141 5.84 6.46 10.29
N TYR A 142 4.53 6.61 10.40
CA TYR A 142 3.86 7.91 10.33
C TYR A 142 3.04 8.15 11.58
N SER A 143 2.81 9.42 11.93
CA SER A 143 1.96 9.83 13.04
C SER A 143 0.47 9.57 12.79
N GLY A 144 0.08 9.39 11.52
CA GLY A 144 -1.29 9.11 11.14
C GLY A 144 -1.49 8.89 9.64
N ILE A 145 -2.74 8.57 9.30
CA ILE A 145 -3.18 8.24 7.93
C ILE A 145 -2.87 9.38 6.94
N ARG A 146 -3.09 10.63 7.34
CA ARG A 146 -2.84 11.81 6.49
C ARG A 146 -1.38 11.91 6.07
N GLU A 147 -0.46 11.74 7.02
CA GLU A 147 0.97 11.79 6.73
C GLU A 147 1.38 10.66 5.77
N SER A 148 0.85 9.46 5.97
CA SER A 148 1.08 8.33 5.06
C SER A 148 0.59 8.61 3.64
N MET A 149 -0.61 9.18 3.48
CA MET A 149 -1.14 9.54 2.17
C MET A 149 -0.35 10.69 1.51
N GLN A 150 0.08 11.67 2.29
CA GLN A 150 0.89 12.77 1.77
C GLN A 150 2.24 12.26 1.25
N ASP A 151 2.93 11.44 2.04
CA ASP A 151 4.21 10.86 1.64
C ASP A 151 4.08 9.96 0.40
N TYR A 152 2.97 9.22 0.29
CA TYR A 152 2.65 8.48 -0.92
C TYR A 152 2.45 9.40 -2.12
N ALA A 153 1.68 10.47 -1.99
CA ALA A 153 1.44 11.43 -3.08
C ALA A 153 2.76 12.09 -3.51
N ASP A 154 3.60 12.48 -2.56
CA ASP A 154 4.92 13.05 -2.81
C ASP A 154 5.85 12.04 -3.52
N LEU A 155 5.79 10.76 -3.15
CA LEU A 155 6.54 9.69 -3.81
C LEU A 155 6.12 9.54 -5.28
N ILE A 156 4.83 9.55 -5.57
CA ILE A 156 4.31 9.38 -6.94
C ILE A 156 4.63 10.60 -7.80
N THR A 157 4.39 11.79 -7.29
CA THR A 157 4.57 13.03 -8.07
C THR A 157 6.01 13.52 -8.15
N GLY A 158 6.80 13.22 -7.12
CA GLY A 158 8.21 13.64 -7.02
C GLY A 158 9.21 12.69 -7.68
N ASN A 159 8.79 11.49 -8.10
CA ASN A 159 9.68 10.50 -8.68
C ASN A 159 9.41 10.32 -10.17
N SER A 160 10.40 10.63 -11.00
CA SER A 160 10.31 10.51 -12.46
C SER A 160 9.91 9.10 -12.96
N ARG A 161 10.17 8.06 -12.17
CA ARG A 161 9.75 6.69 -12.44
C ARG A 161 8.23 6.58 -12.57
N TYR A 162 7.48 7.34 -11.77
CA TYR A 162 6.02 7.32 -11.73
C TYR A 162 5.38 8.46 -12.53
N ALA A 163 6.16 9.23 -13.28
CA ALA A 163 5.66 10.41 -14.00
C ALA A 163 4.49 10.08 -14.95
N LYS A 164 4.49 8.92 -15.61
CA LYS A 164 3.39 8.50 -16.46
C LYS A 164 2.13 8.20 -15.65
N ALA A 165 2.26 7.52 -14.52
CA ALA A 165 1.13 7.28 -13.62
C ALA A 165 0.58 8.59 -13.06
N ALA A 166 1.44 9.49 -12.59
CA ALA A 166 1.03 10.80 -12.07
C ALA A 166 0.24 11.65 -13.09
N ASN A 167 0.48 11.45 -14.40
CA ASN A 167 -0.20 12.16 -15.50
C ASN A 167 -1.26 11.32 -16.22
N ALA A 168 -1.66 10.18 -15.67
CA ALA A 168 -2.66 9.30 -16.27
C ALA A 168 -4.03 9.98 -16.36
N GLY A 169 -4.72 9.79 -17.50
CA GLY A 169 -6.03 10.38 -17.78
C GLY A 169 -7.19 9.61 -17.12
N SER A 170 -6.94 8.41 -16.59
CA SER A 170 -7.94 7.58 -15.93
C SER A 170 -7.36 6.77 -14.78
N VAL A 171 -8.24 6.26 -13.91
CA VAL A 171 -7.84 5.37 -12.80
C VAL A 171 -7.23 4.07 -13.32
N ASP A 172 -7.79 3.49 -14.36
CA ASP A 172 -7.30 2.27 -14.98
C ASP A 172 -5.89 2.45 -15.56
N GLU A 173 -5.68 3.56 -16.29
CA GLU A 173 -4.37 3.92 -16.85
C GLU A 173 -3.34 4.16 -15.72
N TYR A 174 -3.74 4.84 -14.66
CA TYR A 174 -2.89 5.04 -13.49
C TYR A 174 -2.35 3.72 -12.94
N PHE A 175 -3.21 2.73 -12.76
CA PHE A 175 -2.80 1.42 -12.25
C PHE A 175 -1.87 0.67 -13.22
N GLU A 176 -2.14 0.76 -14.51
CA GLU A 176 -1.27 0.15 -15.52
C GLU A 176 0.12 0.78 -15.56
N GLU A 177 0.19 2.10 -15.50
CA GLU A 177 1.48 2.80 -15.50
C GLU A 177 2.26 2.58 -14.20
N LEU A 178 1.59 2.43 -13.03
CA LEU A 178 2.24 2.01 -11.79
C LEU A 178 2.85 0.61 -11.90
N GLN A 179 2.10 -0.34 -12.49
CA GLN A 179 2.59 -1.70 -12.71
C GLN A 179 3.79 -1.71 -13.65
N LYS A 180 3.72 -0.99 -14.78
CA LYS A 180 4.83 -0.85 -15.74
C LYS A 180 6.05 -0.20 -15.09
N ALA A 181 5.84 0.76 -14.20
CA ALA A 181 6.90 1.40 -13.43
C ALA A 181 7.51 0.49 -12.36
N GLY A 182 6.93 -0.70 -12.11
CA GLY A 182 7.41 -1.64 -11.12
C GLY A 182 7.15 -1.17 -9.68
N TYR A 183 5.99 -0.55 -9.42
CA TYR A 183 5.56 -0.21 -8.08
C TYR A 183 5.46 -1.46 -7.19
N ALA A 184 4.89 -2.53 -7.73
CA ALA A 184 4.84 -3.86 -7.13
C ALA A 184 5.50 -4.90 -8.06
N THR A 185 5.90 -6.04 -7.50
CA THR A 185 6.48 -7.17 -8.27
C THR A 185 5.41 -8.06 -8.88
N ASP A 186 4.17 -7.96 -8.42
CA ASP A 186 3.04 -8.75 -8.90
C ASP A 186 2.64 -8.33 -10.32
N SER A 187 2.68 -9.27 -11.27
CA SER A 187 2.29 -9.03 -12.66
C SER A 187 0.80 -8.75 -12.86
N ARG A 188 -0.05 -9.03 -11.86
CA ARG A 188 -1.50 -8.78 -11.86
C ARG A 188 -1.89 -7.59 -10.99
N TYR A 189 -0.93 -6.75 -10.59
CA TYR A 189 -1.16 -5.65 -9.67
C TYR A 189 -2.27 -4.70 -10.16
N ALA A 190 -2.19 -4.24 -11.41
CA ALA A 190 -3.19 -3.36 -12.01
C ALA A 190 -4.58 -4.01 -12.05
N GLU A 191 -4.68 -5.28 -12.45
CA GLU A 191 -5.97 -5.99 -12.51
C GLU A 191 -6.62 -6.15 -11.12
N LYS A 192 -5.83 -6.38 -10.08
CA LYS A 192 -6.32 -6.44 -8.71
C LYS A 192 -6.88 -5.10 -8.26
N LEU A 193 -6.18 -4.00 -8.53
CA LEU A 193 -6.64 -2.65 -8.21
C LEU A 193 -7.94 -2.30 -8.95
N LYS A 194 -8.04 -2.61 -10.26
CA LYS A 194 -9.27 -2.45 -11.03
C LYS A 194 -10.41 -3.28 -10.44
N GLY A 195 -10.14 -4.52 -10.01
CA GLY A 195 -11.12 -5.37 -9.33
C GLY A 195 -11.62 -4.75 -8.02
N ILE A 196 -10.73 -4.14 -7.24
CA ILE A 196 -11.09 -3.43 -6.01
C ILE A 196 -12.03 -2.26 -6.30
N VAL A 197 -11.72 -1.43 -7.28
CA VAL A 197 -12.58 -0.28 -7.65
C VAL A 197 -13.96 -0.76 -8.10
N ARG A 198 -14.04 -1.88 -8.83
CA ARG A 198 -15.30 -2.46 -9.33
C ARG A 198 -16.07 -3.29 -8.29
N SER A 199 -15.55 -3.45 -7.08
CA SER A 199 -16.15 -4.31 -6.04
C SER A 199 -17.37 -3.74 -5.33
N GLY A 200 -17.92 -2.61 -5.77
CA GLY A 200 -19.06 -1.94 -5.11
C GLY A 200 -18.69 -1.09 -3.90
N ALA A 201 -17.51 -1.28 -3.29
CA ALA A 201 -17.08 -0.49 -2.14
C ALA A 201 -16.90 1.01 -2.44
N PHE A 202 -16.79 1.37 -3.71
CA PHE A 202 -16.65 2.74 -4.20
C PHE A 202 -17.94 3.31 -4.79
N GLU A 203 -19.08 2.62 -4.62
CA GLU A 203 -20.38 3.16 -5.04
C GLU A 203 -20.61 4.54 -4.40
N GLY A 204 -21.06 5.51 -5.21
CA GLY A 204 -21.21 6.91 -4.79
C GLY A 204 -19.96 7.78 -4.88
N TYR A 205 -18.81 7.21 -5.29
CA TYR A 205 -17.57 7.95 -5.55
C TYR A 205 -17.12 7.89 -7.02
N ILE A 206 -17.70 6.97 -7.80
CA ILE A 206 -17.45 6.75 -9.22
C ILE A 206 -18.40 7.59 -10.07
#